data_caf2fcef8d1b8256ad40112265a5b27e
#
_entry.id   caf2fcef8d1b8256ad40112265a5b27e
#
_cell.length_a   1.000
_cell.length_b   1.000
_cell.length_c   1.000
_cell.angle_alpha   90.00
_cell.angle_beta   90.00
_cell.angle_gamma   90.00
#
_symmetry.space_group_name_H-M   'P 1'
#
loop_
_entity.id
_entity.type
_entity.pdbx_description
1 polymer ?
#
loop_
_entity_poly.entity_id
_entity_poly.type
_entity_poly.pdbx_seq_one_letter_code
_entity_poly.pdbx_strand_id
1 'polypeptide(L)'
;IKLHNIIANISLKALQNDSINAAIKRLSVDEQSGFELRKLSLKVIANNKGMKIENFAIEMPGTEMKMDTIRMEYDSLKALNHFADNVRFSFRTLPSHVTLNDISAFVPALSNFKEKLDLNIDVEGTLNQLNCRTLEINAGDKFRLKGDVSLQDLSRPQDAYVYGHLTNLSANKEGIGFLVRNLSPHYNGVPPVLQHLGNTSFHGEISGYFTDLVMYGLFRTDIGSVQTDLKLSSDKAKALFSYSGGVKTTDFELGQLLGNKQLGKITFNLDVRGNHYKSQYPSITLKGLIASLEYSNYKYENITLD
;
A
#
# COMPACT_ATOMS: atom_id res chain seq x y z
N ILE A 1 -16.39 24.06 -4.00
CA ILE A 1 -15.30 23.99 -5.00
C ILE A 1 -15.25 25.32 -5.71
N LYS A 2 -14.12 26.01 -5.65
CA LYS A 2 -13.88 27.24 -6.42
C LYS A 2 -12.68 27.00 -7.31
N LEU A 3 -12.94 26.99 -8.62
CA LEU A 3 -11.92 26.75 -9.65
C LEU A 3 -11.42 28.10 -10.19
N HIS A 4 -10.11 28.18 -10.45
CA HIS A 4 -9.49 29.33 -11.12
C HIS A 4 -8.49 28.85 -12.17
N ASN A 5 -8.01 29.77 -13.00
CA ASN A 5 -6.99 29.50 -14.02
C ASN A 5 -7.34 28.31 -14.93
N ILE A 6 -8.63 28.21 -15.33
CA ILE A 6 -9.09 27.12 -16.19
C ILE A 6 -8.65 27.39 -17.63
N ILE A 7 -7.84 26.46 -18.16
CA ILE A 7 -7.49 26.43 -19.58
C ILE A 7 -7.98 25.10 -20.13
N ALA A 8 -8.86 25.13 -21.11
CA ALA A 8 -9.43 23.95 -21.73
C ALA A 8 -9.30 24.00 -23.26
N ASN A 9 -8.70 22.99 -23.86
CA ASN A 9 -8.70 22.76 -25.30
C ASN A 9 -9.33 21.40 -25.56
N ILE A 10 -10.60 21.43 -25.94
CA ILE A 10 -11.45 20.24 -26.12
C ILE A 10 -11.92 20.23 -27.58
N SER A 11 -11.85 19.07 -28.21
CA SER A 11 -12.39 18.86 -29.57
C SER A 11 -13.37 17.69 -29.54
N LEU A 12 -14.58 17.94 -30.08
CA LEU A 12 -15.57 16.90 -30.35
C LEU A 12 -15.46 16.56 -31.84
N LYS A 13 -15.05 15.33 -32.15
CA LYS A 13 -14.85 14.90 -33.56
C LYS A 13 -16.08 14.26 -34.18
N ALA A 14 -16.85 13.54 -33.38
CA ALA A 14 -18.10 12.92 -33.80
C ALA A 14 -19.04 12.72 -32.61
N LEU A 15 -20.32 12.95 -32.89
CA LEU A 15 -21.44 12.61 -32.04
C LEU A 15 -22.49 11.99 -32.96
N GLN A 16 -22.51 10.67 -33.09
CA GLN A 16 -23.42 9.95 -33.99
C GLN A 16 -23.94 8.70 -33.28
N ASN A 17 -25.25 8.44 -33.40
CA ASN A 17 -25.88 7.16 -33.04
C ASN A 17 -25.31 6.51 -31.78
N ASP A 18 -25.44 7.17 -30.65
CA ASP A 18 -24.97 6.71 -29.34
C ASP A 18 -23.43 6.57 -29.17
N SER A 19 -22.66 7.17 -30.08
CA SER A 19 -21.20 7.19 -29.97
C SER A 19 -20.64 8.62 -29.84
N ILE A 20 -19.59 8.74 -29.00
CA ILE A 20 -18.85 9.98 -28.75
C ILE A 20 -17.39 9.75 -29.14
N ASN A 21 -16.81 10.65 -29.92
CA ASN A 21 -15.38 10.73 -30.15
C ASN A 21 -14.90 12.15 -29.82
N ALA A 22 -14.24 12.29 -28.70
CA ALA A 22 -13.77 13.56 -28.18
C ALA A 22 -12.29 13.48 -27.78
N ALA A 23 -11.63 14.61 -27.79
CA ALA A 23 -10.28 14.72 -27.27
C ALA A 23 -10.12 15.96 -26.40
N ILE A 24 -9.51 15.79 -25.25
CA ILE A 24 -8.97 16.85 -24.43
C ILE A 24 -7.48 16.94 -24.77
N LYS A 25 -7.09 17.99 -25.50
CA LYS A 25 -5.68 18.24 -25.83
C LYS A 25 -4.93 18.82 -24.64
N ARG A 26 -5.61 19.66 -23.87
CA ARG A 26 -5.12 20.25 -22.64
C ARG A 26 -6.29 20.69 -21.77
N LEU A 27 -6.27 20.28 -20.51
CA LEU A 27 -7.08 20.86 -19.46
C LEU A 27 -6.14 21.15 -18.30
N SER A 28 -6.15 22.38 -17.80
CA SER A 28 -5.49 22.75 -16.56
C SER A 28 -6.45 23.51 -15.67
N VAL A 29 -6.32 23.36 -14.36
CA VAL A 29 -7.20 24.00 -13.39
C VAL A 29 -6.51 24.06 -12.03
N ASP A 30 -6.69 25.19 -11.35
CA ASP A 30 -6.32 25.36 -9.95
C ASP A 30 -7.60 25.41 -9.11
N GLU A 31 -7.57 24.82 -7.93
CA GLU A 31 -8.66 24.80 -6.99
C GLU A 31 -8.24 25.48 -5.67
N GLN A 32 -9.13 26.24 -5.05
CA GLN A 32 -8.84 27.07 -3.87
C GLN A 32 -8.32 26.28 -2.67
N SER A 33 -8.59 24.97 -2.59
CA SER A 33 -8.04 24.09 -1.53
C SER A 33 -6.57 23.71 -1.72
N GLY A 34 -5.94 24.14 -2.85
CA GLY A 34 -4.55 23.87 -3.17
C GLY A 34 -4.35 22.72 -4.16
N PHE A 35 -5.41 22.15 -4.74
CA PHE A 35 -5.29 21.22 -5.85
C PHE A 35 -4.89 21.97 -7.13
N GLU A 36 -3.83 21.50 -7.79
CA GLU A 36 -3.29 22.06 -9.03
C GLU A 36 -3.20 20.97 -10.10
N LEU A 37 -4.00 21.10 -11.15
CA LEU A 37 -3.89 20.27 -12.34
C LEU A 37 -3.17 21.07 -13.43
N ARG A 38 -1.91 20.76 -13.69
CA ARG A 38 -1.09 21.46 -14.71
C ARG A 38 -1.47 21.07 -16.12
N LYS A 39 -1.81 19.79 -16.31
CA LYS A 39 -2.25 19.28 -17.59
C LYS A 39 -3.00 17.96 -17.44
N LEU A 40 -4.09 17.84 -18.16
CA LEU A 40 -4.73 16.57 -18.49
C LEU A 40 -4.90 16.52 -20.01
N SER A 41 -4.48 15.42 -20.61
CA SER A 41 -4.73 15.12 -22.02
C SER A 41 -5.22 13.69 -22.18
N LEU A 42 -6.19 13.49 -23.08
CA LEU A 42 -6.74 12.18 -23.40
C LEU A 42 -7.60 12.24 -24.66
N LYS A 43 -7.87 11.10 -25.27
CA LYS A 43 -8.85 10.92 -26.32
C LYS A 43 -9.85 9.87 -25.86
N VAL A 44 -11.13 10.18 -25.94
CA VAL A 44 -12.25 9.29 -25.56
C VAL A 44 -12.99 8.84 -26.78
N ILE A 45 -13.20 7.55 -26.90
CA ILE A 45 -14.13 6.92 -27.82
C ILE A 45 -15.09 6.10 -26.97
N ALA A 46 -16.36 6.47 -26.95
CA ALA A 46 -17.37 5.83 -26.12
C ALA A 46 -18.64 5.54 -26.91
N ASN A 47 -19.37 4.51 -26.51
CA ASN A 47 -20.69 4.16 -27.01
C ASN A 47 -21.55 3.61 -25.86
N ASN A 48 -22.71 3.04 -26.19
CA ASN A 48 -23.62 2.48 -25.18
C ASN A 48 -23.14 1.15 -24.54
N LYS A 49 -22.01 0.59 -24.96
CA LYS A 49 -21.45 -0.69 -24.48
C LYS A 49 -20.06 -0.55 -23.87
N GLY A 50 -19.37 0.55 -24.05
CA GLY A 50 -18.04 0.71 -23.53
C GLY A 50 -17.39 2.04 -23.87
N MET A 51 -16.23 2.25 -23.26
CA MET A 51 -15.40 3.45 -23.42
C MET A 51 -13.94 3.02 -23.58
N LYS A 52 -13.25 3.67 -24.51
CA LYS A 52 -11.82 3.58 -24.70
C LYS A 52 -11.19 4.95 -24.52
N ILE A 53 -10.21 5.06 -23.62
CA ILE A 53 -9.43 6.27 -23.42
C ILE A 53 -8.03 5.99 -23.90
N GLU A 54 -7.55 6.80 -24.84
CA GLU A 54 -6.23 6.73 -25.45
C GLU A 54 -5.41 7.97 -25.09
N ASN A 55 -4.09 7.86 -25.08
CA ASN A 55 -3.15 8.95 -24.82
C ASN A 55 -3.41 9.68 -23.50
N PHE A 56 -3.82 8.93 -22.49
CA PHE A 56 -4.03 9.50 -21.15
C PHE A 56 -2.70 9.96 -20.56
N ALA A 57 -2.64 11.24 -20.23
CA ALA A 57 -1.53 11.81 -19.47
C ALA A 57 -2.05 12.89 -18.52
N ILE A 58 -1.61 12.83 -17.27
CA ILE A 58 -1.90 13.81 -16.23
C ILE A 58 -0.59 14.32 -15.61
N GLU A 59 -0.52 15.64 -15.44
CA GLU A 59 0.60 16.35 -14.81
C GLU A 59 0.07 17.21 -13.66
N MET A 60 0.62 17.03 -12.47
CA MET A 60 0.39 17.81 -11.26
C MET A 60 1.75 18.18 -10.66
N PRO A 61 1.86 18.98 -9.58
CA PRO A 61 3.14 19.46 -9.06
C PRO A 61 4.22 18.40 -8.82
N GLY A 62 3.84 17.23 -8.28
CA GLY A 62 4.73 16.10 -8.03
C GLY A 62 4.42 14.85 -8.84
N THR A 63 3.40 14.87 -9.69
CA THR A 63 2.88 13.71 -10.41
C THR A 63 2.99 13.90 -11.93
N GLU A 64 3.55 12.91 -12.60
CA GLU A 64 3.45 12.71 -14.03
C GLU A 64 3.04 11.27 -14.28
N MET A 65 1.79 11.05 -14.68
CA MET A 65 1.26 9.71 -14.92
C MET A 65 0.73 9.59 -16.34
N LYS A 66 1.15 8.53 -17.00
CA LYS A 66 0.69 8.14 -18.33
C LYS A 66 0.13 6.73 -18.27
N MET A 67 -0.91 6.50 -19.02
CA MET A 67 -1.48 5.16 -19.17
C MET A 67 -1.48 4.78 -20.64
N ASP A 68 -1.33 3.50 -20.91
CA ASP A 68 -1.59 2.94 -22.22
C ASP A 68 -3.08 3.18 -22.58
N THR A 69 -3.78 2.23 -23.01
CA THR A 69 -5.22 2.36 -23.26
C THR A 69 -6.01 1.97 -22.03
N ILE A 70 -6.87 2.86 -21.55
CA ILE A 70 -7.88 2.51 -20.54
C ILE A 70 -9.12 2.01 -21.30
N ARG A 71 -9.57 0.80 -20.98
CA ARG A 71 -10.82 0.22 -21.52
C ARG A 71 -11.83 0.12 -20.41
N MET A 72 -13.07 0.45 -20.73
CA MET A 72 -14.23 0.25 -19.85
C MET A 72 -15.32 -0.46 -20.63
N GLU A 73 -15.90 -1.49 -20.04
CA GLU A 73 -16.97 -2.30 -20.60
C GLU A 73 -18.18 -2.24 -19.66
N TYR A 74 -19.34 -2.02 -20.20
CA TYR A 74 -20.61 -1.95 -19.49
C TYR A 74 -21.78 -2.34 -20.42
N ASP A 75 -22.85 -2.86 -19.85
CA ASP A 75 -24.01 -3.31 -20.64
C ASP A 75 -24.84 -2.18 -21.22
N SER A 76 -24.85 -1.03 -20.54
CA SER A 76 -25.54 0.17 -20.97
C SER A 76 -25.01 1.39 -20.23
N LEU A 77 -25.31 2.61 -20.73
CA LEU A 77 -24.97 3.85 -20.02
C LEU A 77 -25.55 3.94 -18.60
N LYS A 78 -26.68 3.23 -18.33
CA LYS A 78 -27.24 3.16 -16.98
C LYS A 78 -26.34 2.42 -15.99
N ALA A 79 -25.48 1.50 -16.46
CA ALA A 79 -24.52 0.81 -15.65
C ALA A 79 -23.51 1.74 -14.97
N LEU A 80 -23.25 2.93 -15.56
CA LEU A 80 -22.38 3.96 -14.97
C LEU A 80 -22.91 4.50 -13.64
N ASN A 81 -24.22 4.40 -13.37
CA ASN A 81 -24.81 4.77 -12.07
C ASN A 81 -24.42 3.78 -10.95
N HIS A 82 -23.99 2.59 -11.33
CA HIS A 82 -23.50 1.54 -10.42
C HIS A 82 -22.10 1.13 -10.85
N PHE A 83 -21.22 2.12 -11.01
CA PHE A 83 -19.88 1.98 -11.56
C PHE A 83 -19.07 0.87 -10.88
N ALA A 84 -19.16 0.79 -9.54
CA ALA A 84 -18.36 -0.12 -8.75
C ALA A 84 -18.58 -1.60 -9.08
N ASP A 85 -19.79 -1.97 -9.49
CA ASP A 85 -20.18 -3.36 -9.76
C ASP A 85 -20.30 -3.66 -11.26
N ASN A 86 -20.79 -2.67 -12.04
CA ASN A 86 -21.27 -2.90 -13.39
C ASN A 86 -20.34 -2.36 -14.47
N VAL A 87 -19.24 -1.68 -14.10
CA VAL A 87 -18.25 -1.22 -15.06
C VAL A 87 -16.95 -1.99 -14.88
N ARG A 88 -16.67 -2.86 -15.83
CA ARG A 88 -15.37 -3.53 -15.90
C ARG A 88 -14.37 -2.62 -16.60
N PHE A 89 -13.22 -2.42 -16.01
CA PHE A 89 -12.17 -1.60 -16.61
C PHE A 89 -10.82 -2.32 -16.59
N SER A 90 -9.96 -1.92 -17.49
CA SER A 90 -8.56 -2.34 -17.51
C SER A 90 -7.66 -1.20 -17.97
N PHE A 91 -6.50 -1.12 -17.36
CA PHE A 91 -5.43 -0.20 -17.76
C PHE A 91 -4.06 -0.70 -17.32
N ARG A 92 -3.02 -0.20 -18.00
CA ARG A 92 -1.63 -0.32 -17.59
C ARG A 92 -0.99 1.06 -17.55
N THR A 93 -0.24 1.34 -16.51
CA THR A 93 0.59 2.54 -16.47
C THR A 93 1.79 2.38 -17.41
N LEU A 94 2.12 3.44 -18.12
CA LEU A 94 3.44 3.62 -18.73
C LEU A 94 4.41 4.14 -17.65
N PRO A 95 5.72 4.27 -17.91
CA PRO A 95 6.65 4.84 -16.94
C PRO A 95 6.10 6.14 -16.35
N SER A 96 5.76 6.12 -15.08
CA SER A 96 5.00 7.15 -14.38
C SER A 96 5.52 7.32 -12.97
N HIS A 97 5.39 8.53 -12.45
CA HIS A 97 5.61 8.78 -11.04
C HIS A 97 4.46 9.59 -10.45
N VAL A 98 4.19 9.36 -9.17
CA VAL A 98 3.15 10.08 -8.43
C VAL A 98 3.67 10.54 -7.09
N THR A 99 3.16 11.69 -6.65
CA THR A 99 3.24 12.14 -5.28
C THR A 99 1.83 12.21 -4.71
N LEU A 100 1.52 11.33 -3.77
CA LEU A 100 0.14 11.21 -3.26
C LEU A 100 -0.36 12.50 -2.59
N ASN A 101 0.55 13.36 -2.11
CA ASN A 101 0.20 14.68 -1.61
C ASN A 101 -0.52 15.57 -2.63
N ASP A 102 -0.33 15.37 -3.93
CA ASP A 102 -1.00 16.17 -4.97
C ASP A 102 -2.53 16.06 -4.94
N ILE A 103 -3.05 14.96 -4.40
CA ILE A 103 -4.49 14.73 -4.23
C ILE A 103 -4.97 14.90 -2.79
N SER A 104 -4.14 15.45 -1.92
CA SER A 104 -4.45 15.64 -0.48
C SER A 104 -5.62 16.59 -0.24
N ALA A 105 -5.91 17.50 -1.17
CA ALA A 105 -7.08 18.35 -1.13
C ALA A 105 -8.41 17.56 -1.09
N PHE A 106 -8.43 16.37 -1.72
CA PHE A 106 -9.57 15.47 -1.74
C PHE A 106 -9.46 14.34 -0.71
N VAL A 107 -8.22 13.93 -0.39
CA VAL A 107 -7.92 12.85 0.55
C VAL A 107 -6.89 13.36 1.58
N PRO A 108 -7.33 14.08 2.64
CA PRO A 108 -6.41 14.71 3.61
C PRO A 108 -5.39 13.77 4.26
N ALA A 109 -5.73 12.49 4.39
CA ALA A 109 -4.83 11.46 4.92
C ALA A 109 -3.53 11.31 4.10
N LEU A 110 -3.50 11.75 2.83
CA LEU A 110 -2.35 11.67 1.95
C LEU A 110 -1.42 12.89 2.01
N SER A 111 -1.73 13.89 2.83
CA SER A 111 -0.96 15.15 2.93
C SER A 111 0.51 14.98 3.32
N ASN A 112 0.85 13.90 4.01
CA ASN A 112 2.20 13.60 4.43
C ASN A 112 3.00 12.76 3.41
N PHE A 113 2.34 12.20 2.39
CA PHE A 113 2.97 11.38 1.36
C PHE A 113 3.61 12.26 0.27
N LYS A 114 4.73 12.91 0.61
CA LYS A 114 5.43 13.86 -0.26
C LYS A 114 6.51 13.22 -1.13
N GLU A 115 6.85 11.97 -0.87
CA GLU A 115 7.83 11.24 -1.66
C GLU A 115 7.29 10.92 -3.04
N LYS A 116 8.19 10.99 -4.01
CA LYS A 116 7.93 10.59 -5.39
C LYS A 116 7.97 9.07 -5.47
N LEU A 117 6.89 8.48 -5.97
CA LEU A 117 6.72 7.05 -6.15
C LEU A 117 6.69 6.71 -7.64
N ASP A 118 7.63 5.92 -8.12
CA ASP A 118 7.57 5.35 -9.45
C ASP A 118 6.60 4.17 -9.46
N LEU A 119 5.71 4.14 -10.45
CA LEU A 119 4.63 3.17 -10.56
C LEU A 119 4.72 2.35 -11.84
N ASN A 120 4.51 1.04 -11.71
CA ASN A 120 4.18 0.14 -12.80
C ASN A 120 3.03 -0.75 -12.35
N ILE A 121 1.84 -0.49 -12.87
CA ILE A 121 0.59 -1.11 -12.44
C ILE A 121 -0.17 -1.62 -13.66
N ASP A 122 -0.64 -2.88 -13.61
CA ASP A 122 -1.52 -3.50 -14.59
C ASP A 122 -2.77 -3.99 -13.85
N VAL A 123 -3.91 -3.40 -14.15
CA VAL A 123 -5.17 -3.59 -13.43
C VAL A 123 -6.29 -3.99 -14.37
N GLU A 124 -7.14 -4.94 -13.92
CA GLU A 124 -8.41 -5.24 -14.57
C GLU A 124 -9.47 -5.67 -13.55
N GLY A 125 -10.73 -5.45 -13.89
CA GLY A 125 -11.89 -5.85 -13.10
C GLY A 125 -12.92 -4.77 -12.93
N THR A 126 -13.84 -4.95 -12.00
CA THR A 126 -14.71 -3.89 -11.48
C THR A 126 -14.08 -3.33 -10.21
N LEU A 127 -14.59 -2.20 -9.70
CA LEU A 127 -14.06 -1.62 -8.45
C LEU A 127 -14.27 -2.57 -7.26
N ASN A 128 -15.31 -3.39 -7.28
CA ASN A 128 -15.61 -4.37 -6.22
C ASN A 128 -15.03 -5.77 -6.49
N GLN A 129 -14.37 -5.98 -7.64
CA GLN A 129 -13.62 -7.20 -7.96
C GLN A 129 -12.41 -6.82 -8.82
N LEU A 130 -11.39 -6.25 -8.19
CA LEU A 130 -10.25 -5.67 -8.85
C LEU A 130 -9.04 -6.59 -8.75
N ASN A 131 -8.39 -6.89 -9.88
CA ASN A 131 -7.16 -7.63 -9.95
C ASN A 131 -6.03 -6.74 -10.46
N CYS A 132 -5.00 -6.57 -9.67
CA CYS A 132 -3.75 -5.95 -10.04
C CYS A 132 -2.73 -7.04 -10.31
N ARG A 133 -2.52 -7.39 -11.59
CA ARG A 133 -1.60 -8.47 -12.01
C ARG A 133 -0.14 -8.09 -11.84
N THR A 134 0.13 -6.81 -11.93
CA THR A 134 1.46 -6.24 -11.68
C THR A 134 1.28 -5.04 -10.79
N LEU A 135 1.93 -5.07 -9.64
CA LEU A 135 2.02 -3.98 -8.71
C LEU A 135 3.50 -3.75 -8.41
N GLU A 136 4.08 -2.69 -8.97
CA GLU A 136 5.43 -2.25 -8.62
C GLU A 136 5.38 -0.78 -8.21
N ILE A 137 5.85 -0.51 -6.99
CA ILE A 137 5.93 0.83 -6.42
C ILE A 137 7.34 1.02 -5.87
N ASN A 138 8.03 2.06 -6.30
CA ASN A 138 9.38 2.36 -5.84
C ASN A 138 9.48 3.80 -5.34
N ALA A 139 10.08 4.00 -4.20
CA ALA A 139 10.48 5.31 -3.66
C ALA A 139 12.01 5.43 -3.67
N GLY A 140 12.58 5.50 -4.87
CA GLY A 140 14.03 5.47 -5.06
C GLY A 140 14.66 4.19 -4.50
N ASP A 141 15.70 4.35 -3.70
CA ASP A 141 16.39 3.26 -2.98
C ASP A 141 15.79 2.97 -1.59
N LYS A 142 14.81 3.79 -1.14
CA LYS A 142 14.26 3.72 0.21
C LYS A 142 13.27 2.58 0.39
N PHE A 143 12.41 2.40 -0.59
CA PHE A 143 11.29 1.47 -0.51
C PHE A 143 10.98 0.88 -1.88
N ARG A 144 10.68 -0.40 -1.89
CA ARG A 144 10.20 -1.12 -3.08
C ARG A 144 9.12 -2.12 -2.69
N LEU A 145 8.01 -2.08 -3.40
CA LEU A 145 6.94 -3.07 -3.35
C LEU A 145 6.79 -3.70 -4.72
N LYS A 146 6.78 -5.03 -4.77
CA LYS A 146 6.51 -5.80 -5.98
C LYS A 146 5.64 -7.02 -5.66
N GLY A 147 4.61 -7.23 -6.46
CA GLY A 147 3.71 -8.36 -6.29
C GLY A 147 2.49 -8.28 -7.21
N ASP A 148 1.50 -9.04 -6.86
CA ASP A 148 0.15 -9.02 -7.41
C ASP A 148 -0.87 -8.92 -6.27
N VAL A 149 -1.99 -8.27 -6.53
CA VAL A 149 -3.01 -8.00 -5.51
C VAL A 149 -4.40 -8.13 -6.09
N SER A 150 -5.27 -8.84 -5.41
CA SER A 150 -6.71 -8.86 -5.64
C SER A 150 -7.43 -8.11 -4.54
N LEU A 151 -8.36 -7.25 -4.92
CA LEU A 151 -9.12 -6.40 -4.01
C LEU A 151 -10.62 -6.64 -4.24
N GLN A 152 -11.38 -6.72 -3.16
CA GLN A 152 -12.82 -6.87 -3.21
C GLN A 152 -13.50 -5.77 -2.41
N ASP A 153 -14.71 -5.38 -2.83
CA ASP A 153 -15.57 -4.42 -2.14
C ASP A 153 -14.94 -3.05 -1.83
N LEU A 154 -14.08 -2.52 -2.72
CA LEU A 154 -13.42 -1.22 -2.51
C LEU A 154 -14.39 -0.04 -2.38
N SER A 155 -15.61 -0.16 -2.91
CA SER A 155 -16.65 0.86 -2.72
C SER A 155 -17.15 0.95 -1.28
N ARG A 156 -16.88 -0.06 -0.46
CA ARG A 156 -17.21 -0.16 0.97
C ARG A 156 -15.93 -0.43 1.76
N PRO A 157 -15.12 0.57 2.09
CA PRO A 157 -13.79 0.38 2.68
C PRO A 157 -13.76 -0.43 3.98
N GLN A 158 -14.86 -0.46 4.74
CA GLN A 158 -15.00 -1.28 5.95
C GLN A 158 -15.11 -2.78 5.65
N ASP A 159 -15.62 -3.13 4.47
CA ASP A 159 -15.83 -4.51 3.99
C ASP A 159 -14.75 -4.91 2.97
N ALA A 160 -13.85 -3.97 2.64
CA ALA A 160 -12.84 -4.21 1.62
C ALA A 160 -11.85 -5.29 2.06
N TYR A 161 -11.73 -6.31 1.20
CA TYR A 161 -10.84 -7.45 1.39
C TYR A 161 -9.67 -7.37 0.43
N VAL A 162 -8.48 -7.70 0.92
CA VAL A 162 -7.25 -7.78 0.13
C VAL A 162 -6.69 -9.20 0.17
N TYR A 163 -6.25 -9.68 -0.97
CA TYR A 163 -5.31 -10.79 -1.09
C TYR A 163 -4.13 -10.32 -1.93
N GLY A 164 -2.92 -10.40 -1.40
CA GLY A 164 -1.70 -9.98 -2.06
C GLY A 164 -0.61 -11.02 -1.94
N HIS A 165 -0.01 -11.37 -3.06
CA HIS A 165 1.23 -12.13 -3.11
C HIS A 165 2.38 -11.16 -3.37
N LEU A 166 3.20 -10.92 -2.34
CA LEU A 166 4.32 -9.99 -2.37
C LEU A 166 5.61 -10.74 -2.68
N THR A 167 6.11 -10.56 -3.88
CA THR A 167 7.40 -11.14 -4.29
C THR A 167 8.57 -10.38 -3.70
N ASN A 168 8.40 -9.08 -3.42
CA ASN A 168 9.35 -8.26 -2.71
C ASN A 168 8.65 -7.04 -2.09
N LEU A 169 8.77 -6.89 -0.79
CA LEU A 169 8.50 -5.65 -0.07
C LEU A 169 9.78 -5.31 0.69
N SER A 170 10.55 -4.34 0.23
CA SER A 170 11.84 -3.99 0.85
C SER A 170 11.91 -2.53 1.24
N ALA A 171 12.60 -2.26 2.34
CA ALA A 171 12.85 -0.92 2.84
C ALA A 171 14.21 -0.86 3.52
N ASN A 172 14.95 0.21 3.28
CA ASN A 172 16.10 0.58 4.09
C ASN A 172 15.63 1.40 5.32
N LYS A 173 16.55 1.86 6.14
CA LYS A 173 16.22 2.64 7.36
C LYS A 173 15.35 3.86 7.07
N GLU A 174 15.59 4.57 5.97
CA GLU A 174 14.79 5.73 5.56
C GLU A 174 13.41 5.31 5.07
N GLY A 175 13.32 4.19 4.34
CA GLY A 175 12.08 3.59 3.90
C GLY A 175 11.21 3.09 5.05
N ILE A 176 11.79 2.50 6.08
CA ILE A 176 11.07 2.18 7.33
C ILE A 176 10.51 3.46 7.94
N GLY A 177 11.32 4.52 8.01
CA GLY A 177 10.89 5.84 8.50
C GLY A 177 9.75 6.42 7.68
N PHE A 178 9.81 6.30 6.36
CA PHE A 178 8.74 6.69 5.45
C PHE A 178 7.45 5.92 5.73
N LEU A 179 7.51 4.60 5.81
CA LEU A 179 6.34 3.76 6.09
C LEU A 179 5.70 4.08 7.44
N VAL A 180 6.51 4.14 8.51
CA VAL A 180 5.99 4.43 9.87
C VAL A 180 5.35 5.81 9.93
N ARG A 181 5.96 6.82 9.31
CA ARG A 181 5.44 8.20 9.29
C ARG A 181 4.08 8.28 8.60
N ASN A 182 3.94 7.59 7.47
CA ASN A 182 2.77 7.71 6.62
C ASN A 182 1.63 6.75 7.01
N LEU A 183 1.97 5.58 7.58
CA LEU A 183 0.99 4.57 7.97
C LEU A 183 0.54 4.70 9.43
N SER A 184 1.30 5.40 10.28
CA SER A 184 0.93 5.63 11.67
C SER A 184 0.11 6.91 11.81
N PRO A 185 -1.16 6.85 12.23
CA PRO A 185 -2.01 8.04 12.45
C PRO A 185 -1.46 9.00 13.52
N HIS A 186 -0.59 8.50 14.40
CA HIS A 186 -0.01 9.22 15.53
C HIS A 186 1.50 9.01 15.56
N TYR A 187 2.17 9.46 14.49
CA TYR A 187 3.62 9.34 14.38
C TYR A 187 4.34 10.16 15.46
N ASN A 188 5.07 9.47 16.33
CA ASN A 188 5.94 10.06 17.37
C ASN A 188 7.43 9.71 17.15
N GLY A 189 7.82 9.44 15.91
CA GLY A 189 9.15 8.97 15.54
C GLY A 189 9.20 7.47 15.22
N VAL A 190 10.30 7.05 14.60
CA VAL A 190 10.55 5.62 14.34
C VAL A 190 11.01 4.98 15.64
N PRO A 191 10.33 3.91 16.11
CA PRO A 191 10.78 3.18 17.30
C PRO A 191 12.24 2.75 17.16
N PRO A 192 13.08 2.91 18.20
CA PRO A 192 14.51 2.56 18.13
C PRO A 192 14.76 1.13 17.66
N VAL A 193 13.94 0.19 18.09
CA VAL A 193 14.01 -1.22 17.69
C VAL A 193 13.92 -1.41 16.16
N LEU A 194 13.10 -0.64 15.47
CA LEU A 194 12.98 -0.70 14.01
C LEU A 194 14.19 -0.10 13.30
N GLN A 195 14.91 0.83 13.95
CA GLN A 195 16.13 1.41 13.39
C GLN A 195 17.31 0.43 13.38
N HIS A 196 17.28 -0.57 14.27
CA HIS A 196 18.32 -1.59 14.37
C HIS A 196 18.15 -2.74 13.36
N LEU A 197 17.00 -2.81 12.67
CA LEU A 197 16.75 -3.86 11.68
C LEU A 197 17.64 -3.75 10.43
N GLY A 198 18.14 -2.54 10.14
CA GLY A 198 18.90 -2.26 8.90
C GLY A 198 18.03 -2.32 7.66
N ASN A 199 18.53 -2.96 6.59
CA ASN A 199 17.74 -3.23 5.41
C ASN A 199 16.75 -4.36 5.70
N THR A 200 15.50 -4.15 5.29
CA THR A 200 14.44 -5.12 5.53
C THR A 200 13.81 -5.58 4.23
N SER A 201 13.39 -6.82 4.17
CA SER A 201 12.57 -7.32 3.08
C SER A 201 11.57 -8.35 3.57
N PHE A 202 10.39 -8.35 2.96
CA PHE A 202 9.35 -9.35 3.18
C PHE A 202 8.98 -10.00 1.84
N HIS A 203 8.84 -11.30 1.88
CA HIS A 203 8.33 -12.12 0.79
C HIS A 203 7.26 -13.06 1.34
N GLY A 204 6.06 -13.02 0.78
CA GLY A 204 4.96 -13.81 1.30
C GLY A 204 3.61 -13.30 0.87
N GLU A 205 2.59 -13.67 1.62
CA GLU A 205 1.20 -13.36 1.35
C GLU A 205 0.61 -12.47 2.43
N ILE A 206 -0.28 -11.58 2.00
CA ILE A 206 -1.13 -10.76 2.88
C ILE A 206 -2.57 -11.00 2.49
N SER A 207 -3.43 -11.31 3.44
CA SER A 207 -4.86 -11.50 3.17
C SER A 207 -5.72 -11.01 4.32
N GLY A 208 -6.95 -10.61 4.00
CA GLY A 208 -7.93 -10.20 5.02
C GLY A 208 -8.58 -8.86 4.75
N TYR A 209 -9.35 -8.40 5.71
CA TYR A 209 -9.94 -7.06 5.70
C TYR A 209 -8.89 -6.04 6.13
N PHE A 210 -9.02 -4.78 5.70
CA PHE A 210 -8.06 -3.72 6.08
C PHE A 210 -7.96 -3.48 7.60
N THR A 211 -8.95 -3.92 8.35
CA THR A 211 -8.94 -3.89 9.82
C THR A 211 -8.44 -5.18 10.46
N ASP A 212 -8.24 -6.25 9.68
CA ASP A 212 -8.00 -7.59 10.19
C ASP A 212 -7.20 -8.41 9.15
N LEU A 213 -5.89 -8.19 9.11
CA LEU A 213 -4.98 -8.73 8.10
C LEU A 213 -4.20 -9.94 8.65
N VAL A 214 -3.98 -10.93 7.81
CA VAL A 214 -3.04 -12.04 8.04
C VAL A 214 -1.82 -11.83 7.14
N MET A 215 -0.64 -11.99 7.72
CA MET A 215 0.65 -11.95 7.02
C MET A 215 1.36 -13.29 7.20
N TYR A 216 1.56 -14.00 6.09
CA TYR A 216 2.32 -15.25 6.07
C TYR A 216 3.53 -15.10 5.16
N GLY A 217 4.75 -15.32 5.69
CA GLY A 217 5.94 -15.20 4.87
C GLY A 217 7.24 -15.09 5.65
N LEU A 218 8.28 -14.68 4.93
CA LEU A 218 9.63 -14.54 5.44
C LEU A 218 10.05 -13.06 5.46
N PHE A 219 10.29 -12.57 6.64
CA PHE A 219 10.86 -11.25 6.89
C PHE A 219 12.37 -11.38 7.10
N ARG A 220 13.17 -10.72 6.27
CA ARG A 220 14.63 -10.67 6.36
C ARG A 220 15.09 -9.30 6.77
N THR A 221 16.14 -9.24 7.57
CA THR A 221 16.77 -8.01 8.05
C THR A 221 18.29 -8.18 8.03
N ASP A 222 19.04 -7.11 8.25
CA ASP A 222 20.51 -7.21 8.38
C ASP A 222 20.95 -8.00 9.64
N ILE A 223 20.06 -8.19 10.62
CA ILE A 223 20.32 -8.89 11.88
C ILE A 223 19.67 -10.27 11.98
N GLY A 224 19.14 -10.79 10.89
CA GLY A 224 18.56 -12.14 10.81
C GLY A 224 17.23 -12.17 10.09
N SER A 225 16.61 -13.35 10.04
CA SER A 225 15.33 -13.54 9.37
C SER A 225 14.29 -14.17 10.30
N VAL A 226 13.04 -13.78 10.11
CA VAL A 226 11.89 -14.26 10.90
C VAL A 226 10.81 -14.77 9.97
N GLN A 227 10.42 -16.01 10.11
CA GLN A 227 9.22 -16.54 9.48
C GLN A 227 8.01 -16.11 10.30
N THR A 228 6.99 -15.59 9.64
CA THR A 228 5.78 -15.05 10.28
C THR A 228 4.53 -15.73 9.76
N ASP A 229 3.60 -15.96 10.67
CA ASP A 229 2.20 -16.31 10.41
C ASP A 229 1.38 -15.48 11.41
N LEU A 230 1.19 -14.20 11.09
CA LEU A 230 0.66 -13.21 12.02
C LEU A 230 -0.68 -12.65 11.55
N LYS A 231 -1.64 -12.65 12.44
CA LYS A 231 -2.87 -11.87 12.33
C LYS A 231 -2.66 -10.52 13.00
N LEU A 232 -2.96 -9.45 12.27
CA LEU A 232 -2.91 -8.05 12.70
C LEU A 232 -4.32 -7.48 12.69
N SER A 233 -4.80 -6.95 13.79
CA SER A 233 -6.16 -6.40 13.90
C SER A 233 -6.12 -4.98 14.45
N SER A 234 -6.99 -4.11 13.92
CA SER A 234 -7.14 -2.75 14.41
C SER A 234 -8.62 -2.39 14.66
N ASP A 235 -8.92 -1.91 15.84
CA ASP A 235 -10.22 -1.34 16.20
C ASP A 235 -10.05 0.17 16.39
N LYS A 236 -10.47 0.95 15.37
CA LYS A 236 -10.35 2.41 15.39
C LYS A 236 -11.20 3.05 16.49
N ALA A 237 -12.37 2.47 16.82
CA ALA A 237 -13.27 3.02 17.83
C ALA A 237 -12.65 2.91 19.24
N LYS A 238 -11.89 1.84 19.49
CA LYS A 238 -11.20 1.61 20.77
C LYS A 238 -9.76 2.10 20.76
N ALA A 239 -9.26 2.62 19.62
CA ALA A 239 -7.83 2.92 19.41
C ALA A 239 -6.92 1.74 19.82
N LEU A 240 -7.37 0.52 19.49
CA LEU A 240 -6.71 -0.73 19.83
C LEU A 240 -6.05 -1.31 18.56
N PHE A 241 -4.79 -1.66 18.69
CA PHE A 241 -4.07 -2.53 17.75
C PHE A 241 -3.73 -3.84 18.45
N SER A 242 -3.98 -4.97 17.82
CA SER A 242 -3.64 -6.29 18.34
C SER A 242 -2.98 -7.16 17.29
N TYR A 243 -2.15 -8.07 17.75
CA TYR A 243 -1.48 -9.06 16.90
C TYR A 243 -1.44 -10.41 17.60
N SER A 244 -1.51 -11.48 16.82
CA SER A 244 -1.41 -12.85 17.30
C SER A 244 -0.95 -13.79 16.21
N GLY A 245 -0.24 -14.86 16.59
CA GLY A 245 0.18 -15.91 15.65
C GLY A 245 1.59 -16.41 15.88
N GLY A 246 2.11 -17.18 14.92
CA GLY A 246 3.39 -17.83 14.98
C GLY A 246 4.55 -16.98 14.47
N VAL A 247 5.66 -17.01 15.19
CA VAL A 247 6.94 -16.43 14.76
C VAL A 247 8.06 -17.43 14.99
N LYS A 248 8.94 -17.60 13.99
CA LYS A 248 10.07 -18.53 14.07
C LYS A 248 11.31 -17.90 13.52
N THR A 249 12.42 -18.09 14.20
CA THR A 249 13.74 -17.63 13.74
C THR A 249 14.85 -18.60 14.14
N THR A 250 15.98 -18.46 13.45
CA THR A 250 17.22 -19.16 13.76
C THR A 250 18.35 -18.15 13.76
N ASP A 251 19.18 -18.17 14.82
CA ASP A 251 20.37 -17.33 14.99
C ASP A 251 20.14 -15.83 14.75
N PHE A 252 18.99 -15.31 15.21
CA PHE A 252 18.65 -13.90 15.11
C PHE A 252 19.42 -13.07 16.14
N GLU A 253 20.04 -11.97 15.73
CA GLU A 253 20.88 -11.09 16.56
C GLU A 253 20.04 -10.24 17.53
N LEU A 254 19.49 -10.88 18.59
CA LEU A 254 18.60 -10.23 19.56
C LEU A 254 19.28 -9.05 20.26
N GLY A 255 20.58 -9.20 20.59
CA GLY A 255 21.35 -8.15 21.23
C GLY A 255 21.44 -6.89 20.37
N GLN A 256 21.62 -7.03 19.06
CA GLN A 256 21.63 -5.90 18.12
C GLN A 256 20.26 -5.26 18.04
N LEU A 257 19.18 -6.06 17.97
CA LEU A 257 17.80 -5.54 17.93
C LEU A 257 17.50 -4.65 19.14
N LEU A 258 17.85 -5.12 20.34
CA LEU A 258 17.53 -4.46 21.61
C LEU A 258 18.61 -3.44 22.06
N GLY A 259 19.73 -3.35 21.33
CA GLY A 259 20.87 -2.51 21.72
C GLY A 259 21.53 -2.98 23.04
N ASN A 260 21.42 -4.27 23.37
CA ASN A 260 21.93 -4.84 24.61
C ASN A 260 23.13 -5.78 24.33
N LYS A 261 24.30 -5.36 24.76
CA LYS A 261 25.57 -6.11 24.55
C LYS A 261 25.66 -7.42 25.31
N GLN A 262 24.83 -7.64 26.32
CA GLN A 262 24.82 -8.90 27.09
C GLN A 262 24.01 -9.99 26.35
N LEU A 263 23.10 -9.61 25.48
CA LEU A 263 22.33 -10.51 24.64
C LEU A 263 23.10 -10.78 23.35
N GLY A 264 23.14 -12.04 22.93
CA GLY A 264 23.65 -12.48 21.64
C GLY A 264 22.49 -12.96 20.73
N LYS A 265 22.72 -14.12 20.14
CA LYS A 265 21.76 -14.74 19.22
C LYS A 265 20.62 -15.45 19.95
N ILE A 266 19.48 -15.52 19.24
CA ILE A 266 18.32 -16.28 19.69
C ILE A 266 17.77 -17.16 18.56
N THR A 267 17.37 -18.37 18.91
CA THR A 267 16.63 -19.30 18.05
C THR A 267 15.33 -19.68 18.76
N PHE A 268 14.20 -19.46 18.13
CA PHE A 268 12.91 -19.76 18.75
C PHE A 268 11.81 -20.17 17.75
N ASN A 269 10.78 -20.81 18.29
CA ASN A 269 9.49 -21.03 17.65
C ASN A 269 8.42 -20.70 18.69
N LEU A 270 7.75 -19.55 18.52
CA LEU A 270 6.85 -18.97 19.50
C LEU A 270 5.51 -18.59 18.89
N ASP A 271 4.44 -18.81 19.63
CA ASP A 271 3.18 -18.13 19.48
C ASP A 271 3.23 -16.81 20.26
N VAL A 272 2.95 -15.72 19.56
CA VAL A 272 2.92 -14.38 20.15
C VAL A 272 1.49 -13.85 20.15
N ARG A 273 1.12 -13.17 21.22
CA ARG A 273 -0.12 -12.43 21.31
C ARG A 273 0.15 -11.12 22.03
N GLY A 274 -0.30 -10.04 21.44
CA GLY A 274 -0.14 -8.74 22.06
C GLY A 274 -1.21 -7.76 21.64
N ASN A 275 -1.33 -6.71 22.43
CA ASN A 275 -2.18 -5.57 22.11
C ASN A 275 -1.53 -4.27 22.57
N HIS A 276 -1.91 -3.19 21.91
CA HIS A 276 -1.47 -1.85 22.23
C HIS A 276 -2.70 -0.92 22.21
N TYR A 277 -3.00 -0.33 23.35
CA TYR A 277 -3.94 0.78 23.49
C TYR A 277 -3.17 2.10 23.43
N LYS A 278 -3.77 3.12 22.84
CA LYS A 278 -3.13 4.44 22.67
C LYS A 278 -2.59 5.06 23.97
N SER A 279 -3.17 4.69 25.13
CA SER A 279 -2.86 5.26 26.44
C SER A 279 -2.18 4.29 27.42
N GLN A 280 -1.82 3.09 26.98
CA GLN A 280 -1.28 2.04 27.86
C GLN A 280 0.02 1.46 27.29
N TYR A 281 0.83 0.88 28.16
CA TYR A 281 1.98 0.08 27.72
C TYR A 281 1.49 -1.13 26.92
N PRO A 282 2.22 -1.50 25.83
CA PRO A 282 1.87 -2.70 25.07
C PRO A 282 1.96 -3.94 25.97
N SER A 283 0.97 -4.80 25.89
CA SER A 283 1.03 -6.12 26.49
C SER A 283 1.50 -7.14 25.45
N ILE A 284 2.35 -8.07 25.87
CA ILE A 284 2.81 -9.18 25.04
C ILE A 284 2.80 -10.46 25.87
N THR A 285 2.28 -11.53 25.27
CA THR A 285 2.35 -12.89 25.77
C THR A 285 3.11 -13.73 24.77
N LEU A 286 4.06 -14.51 25.23
CA LEU A 286 4.87 -15.41 24.42
C LEU A 286 4.68 -16.82 24.95
N LYS A 287 4.42 -17.79 24.07
CA LYS A 287 4.31 -19.21 24.39
C LYS A 287 5.12 -20.01 23.37
N GLY A 288 5.76 -21.07 23.82
CA GLY A 288 6.49 -21.97 22.95
C GLY A 288 7.92 -22.23 23.39
N LEU A 289 8.80 -22.52 22.43
CA LEU A 289 10.17 -22.96 22.67
C LEU A 289 11.19 -21.93 22.21
N ILE A 290 12.07 -21.49 23.12
CA ILE A 290 13.34 -20.88 22.78
C ILE A 290 14.36 -22.01 22.74
N ALA A 291 14.78 -22.43 21.53
CA ALA A 291 15.72 -23.52 21.36
C ALA A 291 17.11 -23.12 21.84
N SER A 292 17.51 -21.85 21.62
CA SER A 292 18.75 -21.31 22.19
C SER A 292 18.67 -19.80 22.38
N LEU A 293 19.35 -19.31 23.44
CA LEU A 293 19.53 -17.90 23.77
C LEU A 293 20.94 -17.68 24.30
N GLU A 294 21.68 -16.76 23.72
CA GLU A 294 22.96 -16.31 24.23
C GLU A 294 22.78 -15.11 25.16
N TYR A 295 23.26 -15.22 26.39
CA TYR A 295 23.25 -14.16 27.39
C TYR A 295 24.55 -14.19 28.24
N SER A 296 25.25 -13.06 28.32
CA SER A 296 26.49 -12.87 29.08
C SER A 296 27.56 -13.96 28.80
N ASN A 297 27.76 -14.30 27.53
CA ASN A 297 28.65 -15.33 27.00
C ASN A 297 28.26 -16.79 27.35
N TYR A 298 27.10 -17.01 27.93
CA TYR A 298 26.52 -18.33 28.13
C TYR A 298 25.43 -18.61 27.12
N LYS A 299 25.32 -19.86 26.68
CA LYS A 299 24.24 -20.34 25.81
C LYS A 299 23.25 -21.13 26.63
N TYR A 300 22.04 -20.65 26.72
CA TYR A 300 20.89 -21.31 27.33
C TYR A 300 20.12 -22.05 26.25
N GLU A 301 19.67 -23.27 26.54
CA GLU A 301 18.96 -24.10 25.55
C GLU A 301 17.65 -24.66 26.12
N ASN A 302 16.67 -24.92 25.22
CA ASN A 302 15.39 -25.57 25.54
C ASN A 302 14.57 -24.85 26.62
N ILE A 303 14.45 -23.54 26.52
CA ILE A 303 13.62 -22.75 27.44
C ILE A 303 12.17 -22.78 26.94
N THR A 304 11.29 -23.37 27.71
CA THR A 304 9.83 -23.37 27.44
C THR A 304 9.18 -22.15 28.08
N LEU A 305 8.32 -21.48 27.33
CA LEU A 305 7.46 -20.37 27.76
C LEU A 305 5.99 -20.81 27.71
N ASP A 306 5.25 -20.65 28.81
CA ASP A 306 3.84 -21.02 28.96
C ASP A 306 2.92 -19.82 29.22
#